data_d5593432e1acd82a56a0e9425a9ef302
#
_entry.id   d5593432e1acd82a56a0e9425a9ef302
#
_cell.length_a   1.000
_cell.length_b   1.000
_cell.length_c   1.000
_cell.angle_alpha   90.00
_cell.angle_beta   90.00
_cell.angle_gamma   90.00
#
_symmetry.space_group_name_H-M   'P 1'
#
loop_
_entity.id
_entity.type
_entity.pdbx_description
1 polymer ?
#
loop_
_entity_poly.entity_id
_entity_poly.type
_entity_poly.pdbx_seq_one_letter_code
_entity_poly.pdbx_strand_id
1 'polypeptide(L)'
;MASFRRRGSESLVSLLLAAFFVAVLSAPAHVKPARIHLAPALVKGETIRYRIDTQSSVGGTTTSPIMNPEGAKNEDRSTSLEIRLEVLDAPPPSTAGAEGARLRVTYDLAHAVSTSDAYDPGVTAFDEAYDKLQGHSMEFTMNPAGAISGVTGLEDIFSNPSVAESMKDWMTGFSYSGGVPKEGIEVGQKWSREIPAENLPLRGLFWRVESTYLRNESCSAQPDFAGDQAGTGTSSGDAPKPDLCAVILTESTLDKHGASHGEETPDDYLHNGLRTSGTWTATAESLDSISLRSGWIVLSTATVSEKMDYEIKSVQSGSTLHHTGSVKTQTHIAMLAAASAPPSPAK
;
A
#
# COMPACT_ATOMS: atom_id res chain seq x y z
N MET A 1 66.73 9.23 64.02
CA MET A 1 67.39 8.44 62.99
C MET A 1 66.51 7.21 62.70
N ALA A 2 65.77 7.19 61.61
CA ALA A 2 65.33 5.99 60.93
C ALA A 2 64.60 6.41 59.66
N SER A 3 65.26 6.22 58.53
CA SER A 3 64.79 6.41 57.18
C SER A 3 63.81 5.28 56.79
N PHE A 4 62.58 5.63 56.48
CA PHE A 4 61.61 4.63 55.92
C PHE A 4 61.43 4.89 54.43
N ARG A 5 61.94 3.99 53.62
CA ARG A 5 61.89 4.00 52.17
C ARG A 5 60.45 3.77 51.69
N ARG A 6 59.87 4.74 51.01
CA ARG A 6 58.70 4.61 50.15
C ARG A 6 59.12 3.94 48.81
N ARG A 7 58.87 2.66 48.64
CA ARG A 7 58.87 1.97 47.33
C ARG A 7 57.71 1.00 47.34
N GLY A 8 56.67 1.25 46.55
CA GLY A 8 55.59 0.32 46.39
C GLY A 8 54.28 0.80 45.75
N SER A 9 54.18 2.08 45.27
CA SER A 9 52.92 2.56 44.71
C SER A 9 52.90 2.78 43.18
N GLU A 10 54.05 2.70 42.50
CA GLU A 10 54.08 2.97 41.06
C GLU A 10 53.75 1.76 40.17
N SER A 11 53.92 0.53 40.68
CA SER A 11 53.62 -0.67 39.87
C SER A 11 52.14 -1.03 39.75
N LEU A 12 51.30 -0.59 40.71
CA LEU A 12 49.88 -0.89 40.71
C LEU A 12 49.08 0.00 39.75
N VAL A 13 49.48 1.27 39.56
CA VAL A 13 48.83 2.22 38.66
C VAL A 13 49.13 1.87 37.21
N SER A 14 50.34 1.40 36.89
CA SER A 14 50.70 0.96 35.54
C SER A 14 49.96 -0.28 35.10
N LEU A 15 49.63 -1.20 36.00
CA LEU A 15 48.89 -2.45 35.70
C LEU A 15 47.40 -2.17 35.46
N LEU A 16 46.81 -1.21 36.18
CA LEU A 16 45.43 -0.77 35.99
C LEU A 16 45.22 0.00 34.67
N LEU A 17 46.19 0.81 34.26
CA LEU A 17 46.14 1.53 32.97
C LEU A 17 46.26 0.56 31.77
N ALA A 18 47.09 -0.48 31.86
CA ALA A 18 47.20 -1.51 30.82
C ALA A 18 45.93 -2.34 30.67
N ALA A 19 45.23 -2.69 31.79
CA ALA A 19 43.97 -3.42 31.78
C ALA A 19 42.80 -2.55 31.14
N PHE A 20 42.84 -1.23 31.36
CA PHE A 20 41.82 -0.37 30.77
C PHE A 20 42.01 -0.18 29.26
N PHE A 21 43.24 -0.22 28.74
CA PHE A 21 43.52 -0.11 27.31
C PHE A 21 43.15 -1.38 26.52
N VAL A 22 43.27 -2.57 27.15
CA VAL A 22 42.86 -3.82 26.50
C VAL A 22 41.34 -3.99 26.46
N ALA A 23 40.59 -3.42 27.44
CA ALA A 23 39.12 -3.46 27.45
C ALA A 23 38.46 -2.53 26.39
N VAL A 24 39.16 -1.47 25.96
CA VAL A 24 38.63 -0.51 24.95
C VAL A 24 38.82 -1.05 23.51
N LEU A 25 39.74 -1.98 23.29
CA LEU A 25 40.01 -2.54 21.96
C LEU A 25 39.10 -3.73 21.55
N SER A 26 38.26 -4.22 22.46
CA SER A 26 37.27 -5.24 22.19
C SER A 26 35.84 -4.71 22.01
N ALA A 27 35.68 -3.46 21.55
CA ALA A 27 34.38 -3.01 21.06
C ALA A 27 33.96 -3.95 19.92
N PRO A 28 32.82 -4.64 20.05
CA PRO A 28 32.38 -5.50 18.98
C PRO A 28 32.29 -4.65 17.71
N ALA A 29 32.94 -5.10 16.65
CA ALA A 29 32.80 -4.47 15.35
C ALA A 29 31.28 -4.42 15.08
N HIS A 30 30.73 -3.21 15.09
CA HIS A 30 29.34 -3.00 14.68
C HIS A 30 29.24 -3.50 13.24
N VAL A 31 28.82 -4.73 13.09
CA VAL A 31 28.43 -5.26 11.77
C VAL A 31 27.30 -4.35 11.32
N LYS A 32 27.58 -3.56 10.30
CA LYS A 32 26.59 -2.66 9.73
C LYS A 32 25.41 -3.54 9.31
N PRO A 33 24.18 -3.31 9.80
CA PRO A 33 23.06 -4.14 9.46
C PRO A 33 22.91 -4.18 7.94
N ALA A 34 22.64 -5.36 7.40
CA ALA A 34 22.47 -5.53 5.95
C ALA A 34 21.25 -4.75 5.51
N ARG A 35 21.45 -3.84 4.56
CA ARG A 35 20.34 -3.12 3.92
C ARG A 35 19.68 -4.00 2.89
N ILE A 36 18.36 -3.95 2.85
CA ILE A 36 17.55 -4.65 1.86
C ILE A 36 16.95 -3.65 0.86
N HIS A 37 16.77 -4.13 -0.37
CA HIS A 37 16.07 -3.40 -1.41
C HIS A 37 14.78 -4.16 -1.71
N LEU A 38 13.64 -3.47 -1.52
CA LEU A 38 12.33 -4.03 -1.80
C LEU A 38 11.91 -3.58 -3.19
N ALA A 39 12.11 -4.43 -4.16
CA ALA A 39 11.64 -4.23 -5.52
C ALA A 39 11.12 -5.56 -6.06
N PRO A 40 9.98 -5.57 -6.78
CA PRO A 40 9.45 -6.79 -7.36
C PRO A 40 10.47 -7.45 -8.30
N ALA A 41 10.74 -8.72 -8.07
CA ALA A 41 11.50 -9.54 -9.01
C ALA A 41 10.56 -9.92 -10.17
N LEU A 42 10.66 -9.20 -11.28
CA LEU A 42 9.81 -9.42 -12.45
C LEU A 42 10.45 -10.48 -13.35
N VAL A 43 9.98 -11.71 -13.25
CA VAL A 43 10.47 -12.84 -14.05
C VAL A 43 9.44 -13.19 -15.10
N LYS A 44 9.83 -13.15 -16.39
CA LYS A 44 8.94 -13.49 -17.51
C LYS A 44 8.30 -14.87 -17.32
N GLY A 45 6.97 -14.92 -17.47
CA GLY A 45 6.17 -16.12 -17.29
C GLY A 45 5.78 -16.41 -15.85
N GLU A 46 6.26 -15.60 -14.88
CA GLU A 46 5.80 -15.70 -13.49
C GLU A 46 4.34 -15.30 -13.39
N THR A 47 3.61 -16.02 -12.55
CA THR A 47 2.20 -15.77 -12.27
C THR A 47 2.00 -15.72 -10.76
N ILE A 48 1.38 -14.63 -10.29
CA ILE A 48 1.07 -14.39 -8.89
C ILE A 48 -0.43 -14.22 -8.78
N ARG A 49 -1.03 -14.77 -7.72
CA ARG A 49 -2.46 -14.61 -7.46
C ARG A 49 -2.65 -13.90 -6.14
N TYR A 50 -3.62 -13.00 -6.10
CA TYR A 50 -4.03 -12.27 -4.90
C TYR A 50 -5.52 -12.42 -4.66
N ARG A 51 -5.88 -12.48 -3.38
CA ARG A 51 -7.21 -12.20 -2.89
C ARG A 51 -7.19 -10.87 -2.18
N ILE A 52 -8.20 -10.03 -2.48
CA ILE A 52 -8.36 -8.69 -1.94
C ILE A 52 -9.78 -8.58 -1.44
N ASP A 53 -9.93 -8.41 -0.15
CA ASP A 53 -11.23 -8.20 0.49
C ASP A 53 -11.24 -6.77 1.07
N THR A 54 -12.26 -5.98 0.72
CA THR A 54 -12.43 -4.63 1.23
C THR A 54 -13.80 -4.45 1.85
N GLN A 55 -13.84 -3.82 3.02
CA GLN A 55 -15.06 -3.40 3.70
C GLN A 55 -15.03 -1.89 3.88
N SER A 56 -16.11 -1.22 3.53
CA SER A 56 -16.20 0.23 3.59
C SER A 56 -17.56 0.64 4.16
N SER A 57 -17.54 1.56 5.11
CA SER A 57 -18.74 2.21 5.66
C SER A 57 -18.66 3.68 5.33
N VAL A 58 -19.68 4.19 4.65
CA VAL A 58 -19.79 5.58 4.22
C VAL A 58 -21.03 6.17 4.88
N GLY A 59 -20.87 7.28 5.59
CA GLY A 59 -21.98 8.04 6.15
C GLY A 59 -21.88 9.49 5.72
N GLY A 60 -23.00 10.09 5.29
CA GLY A 60 -22.93 11.48 4.87
C GLY A 60 -24.27 12.12 4.57
N THR A 61 -24.22 13.44 4.43
CA THR A 61 -25.35 14.28 4.05
C THR A 61 -24.92 15.20 2.93
N THR A 62 -25.72 15.28 1.88
CA THR A 62 -25.54 16.25 0.82
C THR A 62 -26.73 17.20 0.82
N THR A 63 -26.49 18.46 1.16
CA THR A 63 -27.54 19.47 1.22
C THR A 63 -27.79 20.01 -0.19
N SER A 64 -28.64 19.33 -0.92
CA SER A 64 -29.21 19.81 -2.17
C SER A 64 -30.66 19.32 -2.24
N PRO A 65 -31.64 20.20 -2.46
CA PRO A 65 -33.05 19.81 -2.58
C PRO A 65 -33.30 18.79 -3.71
N ILE A 66 -32.35 18.69 -4.65
CA ILE A 66 -32.48 17.85 -5.82
C ILE A 66 -31.74 16.50 -5.64
N MET A 67 -30.59 16.50 -4.93
CA MET A 67 -29.70 15.32 -4.88
C MET A 67 -29.88 14.47 -3.63
N ASN A 68 -30.38 15.01 -2.54
CA ASN A 68 -30.60 14.24 -1.32
C ASN A 68 -31.77 14.80 -0.51
N PRO A 69 -33.01 14.67 -1.02
CA PRO A 69 -34.20 15.13 -0.28
C PRO A 69 -34.47 14.35 1.00
N GLU A 70 -33.88 13.17 1.17
CA GLU A 70 -34.13 12.26 2.28
C GLU A 70 -33.18 12.48 3.47
N GLY A 71 -32.16 13.30 3.34
CA GLY A 71 -31.20 13.62 4.41
C GLY A 71 -29.94 12.76 4.41
N ALA A 72 -29.47 12.39 5.59
CA ALA A 72 -28.25 11.57 5.75
C ALA A 72 -28.46 10.16 5.20
N LYS A 73 -27.41 9.64 4.57
CA LYS A 73 -27.35 8.25 4.10
C LYS A 73 -26.20 7.53 4.76
N ASN A 74 -26.41 6.27 5.06
CA ASN A 74 -25.34 5.35 5.43
C ASN A 74 -25.31 4.20 4.43
N GLU A 75 -24.10 3.84 4.01
CA GLU A 75 -23.86 2.77 3.07
C GLU A 75 -22.72 1.89 3.61
N ASP A 76 -22.97 0.60 3.68
CA ASP A 76 -21.93 -0.39 3.93
C ASP A 76 -21.68 -1.19 2.64
N ARG A 77 -20.42 -1.34 2.30
CA ARG A 77 -19.98 -2.05 1.10
C ARG A 77 -18.94 -3.08 1.43
N SER A 78 -19.08 -4.27 0.85
CA SER A 78 -18.09 -5.33 0.91
C SER A 78 -17.73 -5.72 -0.52
N THR A 79 -16.43 -5.79 -0.82
CA THR A 79 -15.94 -6.24 -2.12
C THR A 79 -14.91 -7.34 -1.94
N SER A 80 -14.94 -8.33 -2.85
CA SER A 80 -13.97 -9.40 -2.95
C SER A 80 -13.44 -9.50 -4.36
N LEU A 81 -12.13 -9.52 -4.51
CA LEU A 81 -11.42 -9.76 -5.77
C LEU A 81 -10.48 -10.95 -5.63
N GLU A 82 -10.44 -11.81 -6.63
CA GLU A 82 -9.27 -12.63 -6.90
C GLU A 82 -8.67 -12.20 -8.23
N ILE A 83 -7.40 -11.85 -8.19
CA ILE A 83 -6.67 -11.42 -9.38
C ILE A 83 -5.48 -12.33 -9.64
N ARG A 84 -5.18 -12.48 -10.91
CA ARG A 84 -4.00 -13.16 -11.42
C ARG A 84 -3.13 -12.16 -12.17
N LEU A 85 -1.92 -11.96 -11.65
CA LEU A 85 -0.91 -11.08 -12.22
C LEU A 85 0.10 -11.95 -12.98
N GLU A 86 0.25 -11.72 -14.27
CA GLU A 86 1.17 -12.44 -15.15
C GLU A 86 2.25 -11.50 -15.67
N VAL A 87 3.52 -11.87 -15.55
CA VAL A 87 4.64 -11.14 -16.17
C VAL A 87 4.79 -11.60 -17.61
N LEU A 88 4.28 -10.82 -18.55
CA LEU A 88 4.27 -11.15 -19.98
C LEU A 88 5.66 -10.99 -20.59
N ASP A 89 6.37 -9.94 -20.18
CA ASP A 89 7.72 -9.66 -20.63
C ASP A 89 8.48 -8.86 -19.56
N ALA A 90 9.77 -9.12 -19.45
CA ALA A 90 10.64 -8.44 -18.51
C ALA A 90 12.00 -8.18 -19.18
N PRO A 91 12.55 -6.97 -19.07
CA PRO A 91 13.87 -6.67 -19.58
C PRO A 91 14.92 -7.49 -18.84
N PRO A 92 16.01 -7.89 -19.49
CA PRO A 92 17.10 -8.58 -18.82
C PRO A 92 17.69 -7.71 -17.71
N PRO A 93 18.13 -8.31 -16.57
CA PRO A 93 18.59 -7.57 -15.40
C PRO A 93 19.78 -6.62 -15.67
N SER A 94 20.48 -6.82 -16.77
CA SER A 94 21.64 -6.01 -17.17
C SER A 94 21.30 -4.66 -17.81
N THR A 95 20.06 -4.43 -18.18
CA THR A 95 19.57 -3.16 -18.77
C THR A 95 19.06 -2.22 -17.69
N ALA A 96 19.91 -1.88 -16.73
CA ALA A 96 19.56 -0.91 -15.67
C ALA A 96 19.19 0.43 -16.32
N GLY A 97 17.90 0.78 -16.24
CA GLY A 97 17.38 2.12 -16.58
C GLY A 97 16.48 2.21 -17.79
N ALA A 98 16.18 1.10 -18.47
CA ALA A 98 15.35 1.15 -19.68
C ALA A 98 13.89 0.71 -19.40
N GLU A 99 13.38 -0.14 -20.16
CA GLU A 99 11.97 -0.45 -20.29
C GLU A 99 11.43 -1.22 -19.06
N GLY A 100 10.23 -0.86 -18.61
CA GLY A 100 9.51 -1.61 -17.58
C GLY A 100 9.08 -2.99 -18.08
N ALA A 101 8.75 -3.87 -17.14
CA ALA A 101 8.14 -5.14 -17.45
C ALA A 101 6.68 -4.96 -17.88
N ARG A 102 6.23 -5.73 -18.86
CA ARG A 102 4.82 -5.78 -19.27
C ARG A 102 4.09 -6.84 -18.45
N LEU A 103 3.01 -6.44 -17.81
CA LEU A 103 2.20 -7.28 -16.95
C LEU A 103 0.77 -7.33 -17.44
N ARG A 104 0.08 -8.42 -17.12
CA ARG A 104 -1.38 -8.58 -17.30
C ARG A 104 -2.00 -8.90 -15.96
N VAL A 105 -3.07 -8.19 -15.62
CA VAL A 105 -3.96 -8.54 -14.51
C VAL A 105 -5.24 -9.11 -15.09
N THR A 106 -5.63 -10.29 -14.62
CA THR A 106 -6.93 -10.92 -14.93
C THR A 106 -7.74 -10.99 -13.64
N TYR A 107 -9.00 -10.58 -13.69
CA TYR A 107 -9.94 -10.69 -12.59
C TYR A 107 -10.59 -12.08 -12.63
N ASP A 108 -10.05 -13.02 -11.87
CA ASP A 108 -10.56 -14.40 -11.78
C ASP A 108 -11.89 -14.45 -11.00
N LEU A 109 -12.04 -13.57 -9.99
CA LEU A 109 -13.28 -13.31 -9.24
C LEU A 109 -13.42 -11.82 -9.02
N ALA A 110 -14.62 -11.29 -9.17
CA ALA A 110 -14.98 -9.95 -8.73
C ALA A 110 -16.42 -9.98 -8.22
N HIS A 111 -16.63 -9.52 -6.99
CA HIS A 111 -17.96 -9.51 -6.38
C HIS A 111 -18.08 -8.33 -5.42
N ALA A 112 -19.20 -7.62 -5.49
CA ALA A 112 -19.53 -6.54 -4.58
C ALA A 112 -20.93 -6.73 -3.99
N VAL A 113 -21.07 -6.36 -2.73
CA VAL A 113 -22.36 -6.29 -2.03
C VAL A 113 -22.41 -4.98 -1.27
N SER A 114 -23.39 -4.17 -1.60
CA SER A 114 -23.63 -2.90 -0.91
C SER A 114 -25.02 -2.89 -0.28
N THR A 115 -25.11 -2.27 0.91
CA THR A 115 -26.38 -2.02 1.60
C THR A 115 -26.47 -0.54 1.94
N SER A 116 -27.66 0.03 1.80
CA SER A 116 -27.91 1.44 2.15
C SER A 116 -29.19 1.57 2.95
N ASP A 117 -29.22 2.49 3.89
CA ASP A 117 -30.43 2.83 4.67
C ASP A 117 -31.42 3.69 3.88
N ALA A 118 -31.02 4.20 2.71
CA ALA A 118 -31.85 4.94 1.79
C ALA A 118 -31.81 4.31 0.39
N TYR A 119 -32.90 4.45 -0.37
CA TYR A 119 -32.93 4.01 -1.75
C TYR A 119 -31.91 4.81 -2.58
N ASP A 120 -30.91 4.13 -3.11
CA ASP A 120 -29.92 4.70 -4.00
C ASP A 120 -29.62 3.77 -5.18
N PRO A 121 -30.08 4.10 -6.38
CA PRO A 121 -29.81 3.27 -7.56
C PRO A 121 -28.30 3.22 -7.91
N GLY A 122 -27.49 4.15 -7.43
CA GLY A 122 -26.05 4.13 -7.61
C GLY A 122 -25.37 2.97 -6.86
N VAL A 123 -25.92 2.54 -5.74
CA VAL A 123 -25.43 1.37 -4.98
C VAL A 123 -25.51 0.10 -5.81
N THR A 124 -26.67 -0.19 -6.39
CA THR A 124 -26.87 -1.37 -7.26
C THR A 124 -26.01 -1.26 -8.52
N ALA A 125 -25.92 -0.07 -9.13
CA ALA A 125 -25.11 0.14 -10.32
C ALA A 125 -23.62 -0.07 -10.08
N PHE A 126 -23.14 0.24 -8.87
CA PHE A 126 -21.77 -0.06 -8.47
C PHE A 126 -21.52 -1.57 -8.39
N ASP A 127 -22.38 -2.31 -7.67
CA ASP A 127 -22.23 -3.76 -7.51
C ASP A 127 -22.24 -4.46 -8.86
N GLU A 128 -23.19 -4.11 -9.75
CA GLU A 128 -23.25 -4.64 -11.10
C GLU A 128 -22.01 -4.30 -11.96
N ALA A 129 -21.48 -3.09 -11.82
CA ALA A 129 -20.28 -2.69 -12.55
C ALA A 129 -19.04 -3.43 -12.03
N TYR A 130 -18.99 -3.68 -10.72
CA TYR A 130 -17.88 -4.39 -10.09
C TYR A 130 -17.88 -5.87 -10.48
N ASP A 131 -19.05 -6.53 -10.47
CA ASP A 131 -19.20 -7.92 -10.87
C ASP A 131 -18.81 -8.15 -12.34
N LYS A 132 -18.99 -7.14 -13.21
CA LYS A 132 -18.55 -7.18 -14.61
C LYS A 132 -17.04 -7.24 -14.81
N LEU A 133 -16.24 -6.93 -13.80
CA LEU A 133 -14.78 -7.11 -13.88
C LEU A 133 -14.39 -8.56 -14.09
N GLN A 134 -15.18 -9.50 -13.57
CA GLN A 134 -14.85 -10.91 -13.62
C GLN A 134 -14.65 -11.41 -15.05
N GLY A 135 -13.54 -12.08 -15.29
CA GLY A 135 -13.14 -12.61 -16.60
C GLY A 135 -12.45 -11.60 -17.51
N HIS A 136 -12.45 -10.31 -17.17
CA HIS A 136 -11.72 -9.29 -17.93
C HIS A 136 -10.26 -9.22 -17.52
N SER A 137 -9.45 -8.64 -18.41
CA SER A 137 -8.01 -8.44 -18.19
C SER A 137 -7.60 -7.06 -18.65
N MET A 138 -6.57 -6.55 -17.98
CA MET A 138 -5.87 -5.34 -18.41
C MET A 138 -4.38 -5.58 -18.48
N GLU A 139 -3.68 -4.84 -19.34
CA GLU A 139 -2.22 -4.87 -19.47
C GLU A 139 -1.63 -3.51 -19.15
N PHE A 140 -0.43 -3.51 -18.62
CA PHE A 140 0.32 -2.30 -18.31
C PHE A 140 1.81 -2.58 -18.26
N THR A 141 2.59 -1.52 -18.26
CA THR A 141 4.05 -1.57 -18.05
C THR A 141 4.37 -1.04 -16.66
N MET A 142 5.15 -1.79 -15.88
CA MET A 142 5.66 -1.40 -14.58
C MET A 142 7.17 -1.25 -14.64
N ASN A 143 7.68 -0.08 -14.29
CA ASN A 143 9.12 0.14 -14.18
C ASN A 143 9.70 -0.42 -12.86
N PRO A 144 11.03 -0.52 -12.69
CA PRO A 144 11.64 -1.02 -11.45
C PRO A 144 11.32 -0.19 -10.19
N ALA A 145 10.87 1.06 -10.36
CA ALA A 145 10.42 1.91 -9.25
C ALA A 145 8.92 1.72 -8.94
N GLY A 146 8.24 0.76 -9.60
CA GLY A 146 6.82 0.47 -9.39
C GLY A 146 5.86 1.43 -10.09
N ALA A 147 6.36 2.40 -10.87
CA ALA A 147 5.47 3.29 -11.61
C ALA A 147 4.85 2.55 -12.81
N ILE A 148 3.54 2.76 -12.98
CA ILE A 148 2.73 2.12 -14.01
C ILE A 148 2.47 3.09 -15.16
N SER A 149 2.50 2.56 -16.38
CA SER A 149 2.22 3.29 -17.62
C SER A 149 1.62 2.37 -18.68
N GLY A 150 1.03 2.96 -19.73
CA GLY A 150 0.52 2.21 -20.88
C GLY A 150 -0.58 1.22 -20.54
N VAL A 151 -1.50 1.61 -19.63
CA VAL A 151 -2.63 0.76 -19.23
C VAL A 151 -3.59 0.65 -20.41
N THR A 152 -3.97 -0.57 -20.77
CA THR A 152 -4.93 -0.94 -21.83
C THR A 152 -5.90 -1.99 -21.35
N GLY A 153 -7.08 -2.11 -21.96
CA GLY A 153 -8.13 -3.07 -21.61
C GLY A 153 -9.13 -2.55 -20.56
N LEU A 154 -8.95 -1.33 -20.04
CA LEU A 154 -9.92 -0.69 -19.13
C LEU A 154 -11.12 -0.10 -19.86
N GLU A 155 -10.94 0.33 -21.09
CA GLU A 155 -11.96 0.90 -21.98
C GLU A 155 -13.07 -0.09 -22.32
N ASP A 156 -12.74 -1.37 -22.31
CA ASP A 156 -13.72 -2.46 -22.51
C ASP A 156 -14.57 -2.72 -21.27
N ILE A 157 -14.09 -2.28 -20.10
CA ILE A 157 -14.72 -2.50 -18.80
C ILE A 157 -15.46 -1.24 -18.35
N PHE A 158 -14.79 -0.11 -18.45
CA PHE A 158 -15.31 1.17 -17.96
C PHE A 158 -15.46 2.20 -19.08
N SER A 159 -16.70 2.58 -19.35
CA SER A 159 -17.00 3.68 -20.27
C SER A 159 -16.67 5.07 -19.72
N ASN A 160 -16.45 5.18 -18.38
CA ASN A 160 -16.11 6.44 -17.72
C ASN A 160 -14.59 6.57 -17.54
N PRO A 161 -13.92 7.53 -18.18
CA PRO A 161 -12.47 7.72 -18.06
C PRO A 161 -11.98 7.96 -16.62
N SER A 162 -12.78 8.61 -15.77
CA SER A 162 -12.42 8.86 -14.38
C SER A 162 -12.33 7.57 -13.56
N VAL A 163 -13.17 6.58 -13.85
CA VAL A 163 -13.09 5.26 -13.21
C VAL A 163 -11.85 4.52 -13.67
N ALA A 164 -11.52 4.58 -14.95
CA ALA A 164 -10.30 3.98 -15.50
C ALA A 164 -9.03 4.59 -14.86
N GLU A 165 -9.01 5.90 -14.61
CA GLU A 165 -7.88 6.57 -13.94
C GLU A 165 -7.77 6.14 -12.47
N SER A 166 -8.89 6.07 -11.74
CA SER A 166 -8.90 5.57 -10.36
C SER A 166 -8.41 4.12 -10.25
N MET A 167 -8.71 3.28 -11.24
CA MET A 167 -8.20 1.89 -11.29
C MET A 167 -6.68 1.86 -11.53
N LYS A 168 -6.15 2.77 -12.33
CA LYS A 168 -4.70 2.93 -12.50
C LYS A 168 -4.00 3.25 -11.18
N ASP A 169 -4.53 4.22 -10.43
CA ASP A 169 -3.97 4.62 -9.14
C ASP A 169 -4.00 3.45 -8.14
N TRP A 170 -5.10 2.72 -8.10
CA TRP A 170 -5.24 1.54 -7.26
C TRP A 170 -4.19 0.46 -7.57
N MET A 171 -3.87 0.22 -8.85
CA MET A 171 -2.88 -0.77 -9.27
C MET A 171 -1.46 -0.43 -8.80
N THR A 172 -1.11 0.84 -8.63
CA THR A 172 0.20 1.24 -8.10
C THR A 172 0.43 0.73 -6.68
N GLY A 173 -0.64 0.49 -5.93
CA GLY A 173 -0.61 -0.05 -4.57
C GLY A 173 -0.04 -1.47 -4.47
N PHE A 174 -0.03 -2.26 -5.55
CA PHE A 174 0.57 -3.62 -5.54
C PHE A 174 2.09 -3.62 -5.52
N SER A 175 2.72 -2.52 -5.90
CA SER A 175 4.16 -2.38 -5.86
C SER A 175 4.58 -1.48 -4.71
N TYR A 176 5.24 -2.06 -3.73
CA TYR A 176 5.79 -1.30 -2.60
C TYR A 176 7.04 -0.48 -2.97
N SER A 177 7.63 -0.71 -4.13
CA SER A 177 8.92 -0.13 -4.52
C SER A 177 8.93 1.40 -4.66
N GLY A 178 7.78 2.02 -4.95
CA GLY A 178 7.69 3.46 -5.19
C GLY A 178 7.94 4.39 -3.99
N GLY A 179 8.18 3.85 -2.79
CA GLY A 179 8.38 4.63 -1.57
C GLY A 179 9.60 4.27 -0.75
N VAL A 180 10.36 3.26 -1.18
CA VAL A 180 11.54 2.79 -0.45
C VAL A 180 12.76 3.63 -0.81
N PRO A 181 13.61 4.03 0.17
CA PRO A 181 14.88 4.71 -0.11
C PRO A 181 15.75 3.92 -1.07
N LYS A 182 16.35 4.62 -2.05
CA LYS A 182 17.20 3.99 -3.10
C LYS A 182 18.42 3.27 -2.54
N GLU A 183 18.93 3.74 -1.41
CA GLU A 183 20.04 3.14 -0.68
C GLU A 183 19.68 1.86 0.07
N GLY A 184 18.43 1.44 0.00
CA GLY A 184 17.88 0.33 0.77
C GLY A 184 17.52 0.72 2.19
N ILE A 185 16.88 -0.19 2.91
CA ILE A 185 16.40 -0.01 4.29
C ILE A 185 16.95 -1.07 5.23
N GLU A 186 16.99 -0.75 6.51
CA GLU A 186 17.40 -1.67 7.58
C GLU A 186 16.32 -1.74 8.67
N VAL A 187 16.29 -2.82 9.42
CA VAL A 187 15.32 -3.01 10.51
C VAL A 187 15.40 -1.85 11.51
N GLY A 188 14.25 -1.30 11.86
CA GLY A 188 14.11 -0.11 12.72
C GLY A 188 14.23 1.22 11.98
N GLN A 189 14.60 1.22 10.69
CA GLN A 189 14.67 2.45 9.92
C GLN A 189 13.27 3.01 9.66
N LYS A 190 13.17 4.35 9.77
CA LYS A 190 12.00 5.13 9.39
C LYS A 190 12.31 5.98 8.17
N TRP A 191 11.33 6.19 7.32
CA TRP A 191 11.40 7.13 6.21
C TRP A 191 10.04 7.75 5.97
N SER A 192 10.03 8.91 5.31
CA SER A 192 8.79 9.62 5.00
C SER A 192 8.80 10.13 3.56
N ARG A 193 7.60 10.35 3.04
CA ARG A 193 7.37 10.98 1.74
C ARG A 193 6.06 11.75 1.74
N GLU A 194 5.92 12.65 0.79
CA GLU A 194 4.67 13.36 0.51
C GLU A 194 4.13 12.89 -0.85
N ILE A 195 2.83 12.64 -0.90
CA ILE A 195 2.13 12.21 -2.12
C ILE A 195 1.00 13.20 -2.35
N PRO A 196 0.94 13.93 -3.48
CA PRO A 196 -0.19 14.79 -3.81
C PRO A 196 -1.51 14.01 -3.80
N ALA A 197 -2.57 14.61 -3.22
CA ALA A 197 -3.91 14.05 -3.21
C ALA A 197 -4.77 14.73 -4.29
N GLU A 198 -4.38 14.57 -5.57
CA GLU A 198 -4.94 15.27 -6.72
C GLU A 198 -6.39 14.90 -7.02
N ASN A 199 -6.82 13.70 -6.61
CA ASN A 199 -8.17 13.17 -6.86
C ASN A 199 -9.23 13.67 -5.86
N LEU A 200 -8.81 14.40 -4.81
CA LEU A 200 -9.74 14.97 -3.85
C LEU A 200 -10.29 16.32 -4.35
N PRO A 201 -11.55 16.68 -4.01
CA PRO A 201 -12.17 17.90 -4.48
C PRO A 201 -11.55 19.17 -3.89
N LEU A 202 -10.72 19.06 -2.87
CA LEU A 202 -10.05 20.17 -2.22
C LEU A 202 -8.58 20.25 -2.67
N ARG A 203 -8.09 21.43 -2.93
CA ARG A 203 -6.74 21.67 -3.41
C ARG A 203 -5.69 21.72 -2.32
N GLY A 204 -4.45 21.45 -2.73
CA GLY A 204 -3.28 21.55 -1.86
C GLY A 204 -3.21 20.46 -0.80
N LEU A 205 -4.08 19.46 -0.89
CA LEU A 205 -4.00 18.29 -0.03
C LEU A 205 -2.90 17.36 -0.49
N PHE A 206 -2.22 16.77 0.47
CA PHE A 206 -1.21 15.75 0.23
C PHE A 206 -1.20 14.75 1.39
N TRP A 207 -0.86 13.52 1.07
CA TRP A 207 -0.60 12.50 2.08
C TRP A 207 0.83 12.63 2.58
N ARG A 208 1.00 12.85 3.88
CA ARG A 208 2.27 12.61 4.57
C ARG A 208 2.29 11.15 4.97
N VAL A 209 3.22 10.40 4.40
CA VAL A 209 3.37 8.96 4.58
C VAL A 209 4.65 8.71 5.37
N GLU A 210 4.54 8.05 6.51
CA GLU A 210 5.67 7.63 7.33
C GLU A 210 5.69 6.10 7.38
N SER A 211 6.82 5.51 7.00
CA SER A 211 6.99 4.05 7.00
C SER A 211 8.09 3.63 7.96
N THR A 212 7.91 2.50 8.62
CA THR A 212 8.87 1.90 9.55
C THR A 212 9.09 0.44 9.22
N TYR A 213 10.34 0.05 8.98
CA TYR A 213 10.71 -1.37 8.84
C TYR A 213 10.82 -2.00 10.22
N LEU A 214 9.81 -2.78 10.63
CA LEU A 214 9.70 -3.29 11.98
C LEU A 214 10.64 -4.48 12.24
N ARG A 215 10.59 -5.51 11.38
CA ARG A 215 11.30 -6.79 11.57
C ARG A 215 11.24 -7.66 10.32
N ASN A 216 12.03 -8.74 10.33
CA ASN A 216 11.83 -9.89 9.44
C ASN A 216 11.04 -10.98 10.16
N GLU A 217 10.17 -11.64 9.40
CA GLU A 217 9.45 -12.83 9.87
C GLU A 217 9.27 -13.84 8.73
N SER A 218 8.85 -15.07 9.04
CA SER A 218 8.52 -16.04 7.99
C SER A 218 7.28 -15.61 7.24
N CYS A 219 7.33 -15.61 5.91
CA CYS A 219 6.16 -15.31 5.06
C CYS A 219 4.99 -16.30 5.24
N SER A 220 5.26 -17.49 5.78
CA SER A 220 4.25 -18.54 5.98
C SER A 220 3.53 -18.48 7.35
N ALA A 221 3.81 -17.46 8.17
CA ALA A 221 3.33 -17.39 9.55
C ALA A 221 1.91 -16.84 9.71
N GLN A 222 0.99 -17.09 8.77
CA GLN A 222 -0.40 -16.68 8.98
C GLN A 222 -1.34 -17.88 9.13
N PRO A 223 -1.87 -18.08 10.36
CA PRO A 223 -2.75 -19.22 10.67
C PRO A 223 -4.18 -19.06 10.13
N ASP A 224 -4.65 -17.88 9.76
CA ASP A 224 -6.07 -17.62 9.60
C ASP A 224 -6.65 -17.78 8.17
N PHE A 225 -5.80 -18.09 7.18
CA PHE A 225 -6.24 -18.38 5.81
C PHE A 225 -6.05 -19.84 5.38
N ALA A 226 -5.72 -20.73 6.32
CA ALA A 226 -5.74 -22.16 6.10
C ALA A 226 -7.17 -22.71 6.13
N GLY A 227 -8.05 -22.19 5.27
CA GLY A 227 -9.23 -22.89 4.82
C GLY A 227 -8.76 -24.16 4.11
N ASP A 228 -8.85 -25.28 4.81
CA ASP A 228 -8.87 -26.66 4.30
C ASP A 228 -7.79 -27.17 3.33
N GLN A 229 -6.51 -26.85 3.54
CA GLN A 229 -5.44 -27.67 2.94
C GLN A 229 -4.27 -27.94 3.87
N ALA A 230 -4.55 -28.66 4.95
CA ALA A 230 -3.52 -29.41 5.66
C ALA A 230 -3.14 -30.65 4.82
N GLY A 231 -2.48 -30.44 3.69
CA GLY A 231 -1.82 -31.50 2.94
C GLY A 231 -0.57 -31.95 3.70
N THR A 232 -0.69 -33.04 4.46
CA THR A 232 0.43 -33.78 5.05
C THR A 232 1.27 -34.41 3.95
N GLY A 233 2.10 -33.61 3.30
CA GLY A 233 3.14 -34.08 2.38
C GLY A 233 4.46 -34.21 3.13
N THR A 234 4.76 -35.39 3.68
CA THR A 234 6.10 -35.79 4.12
C THR A 234 6.98 -35.97 2.88
N SER A 235 7.69 -34.91 2.43
CA SER A 235 8.82 -35.10 1.52
C SER A 235 10.11 -34.85 2.27
N SER A 236 10.84 -35.93 2.51
CA SER A 236 12.23 -35.94 2.93
C SER A 236 13.12 -35.55 1.75
N GLY A 237 13.42 -34.33 1.63
CA GLY A 237 14.39 -33.71 0.74
C GLY A 237 14.66 -32.32 1.27
N ASP A 238 15.86 -31.77 1.10
CA ASP A 238 16.26 -30.45 1.61
C ASP A 238 15.10 -29.46 1.47
N ALA A 239 14.39 -29.21 2.56
CA ALA A 239 13.25 -28.30 2.55
C ALA A 239 13.79 -26.93 2.14
N PRO A 240 13.24 -26.28 1.11
CA PRO A 240 13.67 -24.95 0.71
C PRO A 240 13.60 -24.04 1.94
N LYS A 241 14.66 -23.26 2.16
CA LYS A 241 14.67 -22.28 3.27
C LYS A 241 13.39 -21.48 3.23
N PRO A 242 12.68 -21.35 4.35
CA PRO A 242 11.45 -20.56 4.40
C PRO A 242 11.73 -19.16 3.87
N ASP A 243 10.84 -18.64 3.06
CA ASP A 243 10.92 -17.26 2.60
C ASP A 243 10.73 -16.33 3.79
N LEU A 244 11.53 -15.27 3.85
CA LEU A 244 11.43 -14.24 4.87
C LEU A 244 10.71 -13.03 4.28
N CYS A 245 9.82 -12.45 5.06
CA CYS A 245 9.12 -11.21 4.78
C CYS A 245 9.70 -10.06 5.61
N ALA A 246 9.87 -8.92 5.00
CA ALA A 246 9.99 -7.64 5.70
C ALA A 246 8.62 -7.19 6.14
N VAL A 247 8.45 -6.88 7.42
CA VAL A 247 7.21 -6.30 7.97
C VAL A 247 7.37 -4.80 8.06
N ILE A 248 6.52 -4.08 7.36
CA ILE A 248 6.54 -2.62 7.28
C ILE A 248 5.21 -2.07 7.79
N LEU A 249 5.31 -1.17 8.77
CA LEU A 249 4.18 -0.35 9.21
C LEU A 249 4.24 0.98 8.45
N THR A 250 3.13 1.36 7.84
CA THR A 250 2.97 2.65 7.19
C THR A 250 1.80 3.41 7.81
N GLU A 251 2.08 4.61 8.30
CA GLU A 251 1.10 5.55 8.83
C GLU A 251 1.01 6.75 7.89
N SER A 252 -0.19 7.17 7.57
CA SER A 252 -0.42 8.29 6.65
C SER A 252 -1.42 9.26 7.22
N THR A 253 -1.18 10.54 7.01
CA THR A 253 -2.09 11.63 7.40
C THR A 253 -2.27 12.56 6.22
N LEU A 254 -3.50 12.95 5.97
CA LEU A 254 -3.83 13.94 4.95
C LEU A 254 -3.59 15.34 5.52
N ASP A 255 -2.65 16.06 4.93
CA ASP A 255 -2.26 17.41 5.30
C ASP A 255 -2.52 18.40 4.15
N LYS A 256 -2.43 19.70 4.42
CA LYS A 256 -2.63 20.77 3.43
C LYS A 256 -1.44 21.71 3.38
N HIS A 257 -0.91 21.95 2.17
CA HIS A 257 0.07 23.01 1.94
C HIS A 257 -0.63 24.37 1.79
N GLY A 258 -0.10 25.37 2.50
CA GLY A 258 -0.56 26.76 2.36
C GLY A 258 -1.85 27.07 3.10
N ALA A 259 -2.65 27.95 2.58
CA ALA A 259 -3.81 28.64 3.11
C ALA A 259 -4.55 28.09 4.32
N SER A 260 -5.00 29.00 5.17
CA SER A 260 -5.90 28.75 6.29
C SER A 260 -7.19 28.04 5.85
N HIS A 261 -7.79 27.29 6.76
CA HIS A 261 -9.11 26.69 6.56
C HIS A 261 -10.13 27.72 6.05
N GLY A 262 -10.83 27.41 4.96
CA GLY A 262 -11.95 28.20 4.48
C GLY A 262 -11.67 29.15 3.31
N GLU A 263 -10.45 29.21 2.77
CA GLU A 263 -10.21 29.97 1.56
C GLU A 263 -10.81 29.28 0.34
N GLU A 264 -11.55 30.06 -0.47
CA GLU A 264 -12.08 29.58 -1.75
C GLU A 264 -10.94 29.18 -2.68
N THR A 265 -11.18 28.17 -3.52
CA THR A 265 -10.26 27.78 -4.58
C THR A 265 -10.05 28.98 -5.52
N PRO A 266 -8.80 29.39 -5.79
CA PRO A 266 -8.51 30.48 -6.73
C PRO A 266 -9.11 30.25 -8.11
N ASP A 267 -9.41 31.32 -8.85
CA ASP A 267 -10.09 31.26 -10.16
C ASP A 267 -9.33 30.44 -11.20
N ASP A 268 -8.01 30.48 -11.19
CA ASP A 268 -7.12 29.68 -12.04
C ASP A 268 -7.15 28.17 -11.75
N TYR A 269 -7.88 27.79 -10.71
CA TYR A 269 -7.99 26.42 -10.24
C TYR A 269 -9.43 25.88 -10.25
N LEU A 270 -10.32 26.55 -10.95
CA LEU A 270 -11.68 26.07 -11.15
C LEU A 270 -11.67 24.77 -11.95
N HIS A 271 -12.23 23.71 -11.40
CA HIS A 271 -12.44 22.47 -12.13
C HIS A 271 -13.85 22.51 -12.75
N ASN A 272 -13.95 22.55 -14.07
CA ASN A 272 -15.23 22.57 -14.80
C ASN A 272 -16.20 23.68 -14.33
N GLY A 273 -15.69 24.86 -13.94
CA GLY A 273 -16.52 25.95 -13.44
C GLY A 273 -17.06 25.76 -12.04
N LEU A 274 -16.49 24.85 -11.27
CA LEU A 274 -16.83 24.57 -9.89
C LEU A 274 -15.74 25.06 -8.94
N ARG A 275 -16.12 25.78 -7.90
CA ARG A 275 -15.26 26.11 -6.75
C ARG A 275 -15.53 25.18 -5.61
N THR A 276 -14.48 24.74 -4.95
CA THR A 276 -14.58 23.91 -3.75
C THR A 276 -13.90 24.59 -2.56
N SER A 277 -14.53 24.54 -1.41
CA SER A 277 -13.98 25.04 -0.14
C SER A 277 -14.42 24.15 1.01
N GLY A 278 -13.62 24.09 2.09
CA GLY A 278 -13.96 23.31 3.26
C GLY A 278 -12.79 22.54 3.84
N THR A 279 -13.09 21.44 4.52
CA THR A 279 -12.12 20.59 5.20
C THR A 279 -12.25 19.15 4.77
N TRP A 280 -11.11 18.49 4.65
CA TRP A 280 -11.00 17.03 4.49
C TRP A 280 -9.85 16.56 5.36
N THR A 281 -10.13 15.67 6.28
CA THR A 281 -9.13 15.05 7.14
C THR A 281 -9.16 13.56 6.91
N ALA A 282 -7.99 12.94 6.84
CA ALA A 282 -7.89 11.50 6.69
C ALA A 282 -6.64 10.97 7.41
N THR A 283 -6.76 9.74 7.89
CA THR A 283 -5.65 8.94 8.40
C THR A 283 -5.71 7.56 7.78
N ALA A 284 -4.55 6.99 7.49
CA ALA A 284 -4.45 5.62 7.04
C ALA A 284 -3.31 4.91 7.78
N GLU A 285 -3.49 3.62 8.01
CA GLU A 285 -2.47 2.74 8.57
C GLU A 285 -2.45 1.45 7.75
N SER A 286 -1.27 0.96 7.40
CA SER A 286 -1.11 -0.37 6.82
C SER A 286 0.02 -1.14 7.48
N LEU A 287 -0.14 -2.45 7.52
CA LEU A 287 0.89 -3.41 7.92
C LEU A 287 1.12 -4.36 6.75
N ASP A 288 2.30 -4.27 6.15
CA ASP A 288 2.65 -4.99 4.93
C ASP A 288 3.75 -6.02 5.20
N SER A 289 3.52 -7.25 4.81
CA SER A 289 4.53 -8.33 4.80
C SER A 289 5.01 -8.55 3.36
N ILE A 290 6.27 -8.22 3.08
CA ILE A 290 6.85 -8.21 1.73
C ILE A 290 7.93 -9.28 1.66
N SER A 291 7.82 -10.20 0.71
CA SER A 291 8.82 -11.24 0.48
C SER A 291 10.19 -10.62 0.15
N LEU A 292 11.20 -11.00 0.92
CA LEU A 292 12.59 -10.58 0.64
C LEU A 292 13.17 -11.25 -0.60
N ARG A 293 12.57 -12.34 -1.07
CA ARG A 293 13.00 -13.07 -2.26
C ARG A 293 12.41 -12.46 -3.52
N SER A 294 11.10 -12.20 -3.51
CA SER A 294 10.38 -11.76 -4.71
C SER A 294 10.07 -10.27 -4.73
N GLY A 295 10.16 -9.58 -3.58
CA GLY A 295 9.76 -8.17 -3.45
C GLY A 295 8.25 -7.92 -3.56
N TRP A 296 7.44 -8.97 -3.64
CA TRP A 296 5.99 -8.87 -3.71
C TRP A 296 5.36 -8.83 -2.32
N ILE A 297 4.23 -8.13 -2.19
CA ILE A 297 3.40 -8.16 -0.99
C ILE A 297 2.84 -9.58 -0.85
N VAL A 298 3.08 -10.21 0.30
CA VAL A 298 2.52 -11.52 0.63
C VAL A 298 1.23 -11.35 1.41
N LEU A 299 1.21 -10.35 2.28
CA LEU A 299 0.05 -9.95 3.06
C LEU A 299 0.07 -8.45 3.27
N SER A 300 -1.11 -7.83 3.23
CA SER A 300 -1.33 -6.46 3.65
C SER A 300 -2.66 -6.33 4.36
N THR A 301 -2.66 -5.56 5.45
CA THR A 301 -3.89 -5.07 6.08
C THR A 301 -3.81 -3.57 6.15
N ALA A 302 -4.86 -2.90 5.69
CA ALA A 302 -4.92 -1.44 5.71
C ALA A 302 -6.26 -0.95 6.26
N THR A 303 -6.21 0.17 6.97
CA THR A 303 -7.40 0.90 7.43
C THR A 303 -7.26 2.35 7.03
N VAL A 304 -8.32 2.92 6.46
CA VAL A 304 -8.42 4.35 6.13
C VAL A 304 -9.63 4.91 6.84
N SER A 305 -9.49 6.10 7.42
CA SER A 305 -10.60 6.83 8.05
C SER A 305 -10.57 8.27 7.56
N GLU A 306 -11.68 8.73 7.01
CA GLU A 306 -11.81 10.04 6.43
C GLU A 306 -13.00 10.78 7.03
N LYS A 307 -12.88 12.10 7.15
CA LYS A 307 -13.98 13.02 7.48
C LYS A 307 -13.91 14.20 6.55
N MET A 308 -15.06 14.57 6.01
CA MET A 308 -15.18 15.62 5.03
C MET A 308 -16.32 16.58 5.38
N ASP A 309 -16.08 17.86 5.14
CA ASP A 309 -17.04 18.93 5.29
C ASP A 309 -16.67 20.02 4.26
N TYR A 310 -17.31 20.00 3.09
CA TYR A 310 -16.96 20.89 2.01
C TYR A 310 -18.17 21.36 1.20
N GLU A 311 -17.99 22.52 0.58
CA GLU A 311 -18.96 23.09 -0.35
C GLU A 311 -18.41 23.04 -1.78
N ILE A 312 -19.30 22.78 -2.73
CA ILE A 312 -19.06 22.92 -4.15
C ILE A 312 -20.00 23.98 -4.67
N LYS A 313 -19.45 25.07 -5.24
CA LYS A 313 -20.21 26.19 -5.78
C LYS A 313 -20.03 26.27 -7.29
N SER A 314 -21.13 26.29 -8.02
CA SER A 314 -21.10 26.56 -9.46
C SER A 314 -20.88 28.05 -9.71
N VAL A 315 -19.84 28.39 -10.47
CA VAL A 315 -19.53 29.77 -10.83
C VAL A 315 -20.60 30.35 -11.78
N GLN A 316 -21.18 29.48 -12.62
CA GLN A 316 -22.19 29.91 -13.60
C GLN A 316 -23.57 30.16 -12.98
N SER A 317 -24.06 29.22 -12.17
CA SER A 317 -25.40 29.30 -11.59
C SER A 317 -25.43 29.93 -10.19
N GLY A 318 -24.29 30.01 -9.52
CA GLY A 318 -24.18 30.38 -8.10
C GLY A 318 -24.78 29.36 -7.15
N SER A 319 -25.23 28.21 -7.66
CA SER A 319 -25.75 27.13 -6.81
C SER A 319 -24.65 26.52 -5.95
N THR A 320 -24.96 26.20 -4.72
CA THR A 320 -24.04 25.61 -3.75
C THR A 320 -24.55 24.23 -3.34
N LEU A 321 -23.64 23.28 -3.29
CA LEU A 321 -23.82 21.94 -2.74
C LEU A 321 -22.92 21.83 -1.52
N HIS A 322 -23.49 21.51 -0.37
CA HIS A 322 -22.72 21.24 0.84
C HIS A 322 -22.72 19.73 1.13
N HIS A 323 -21.54 19.18 1.36
CA HIS A 323 -21.34 17.77 1.66
C HIS A 323 -20.63 17.61 3.00
N THR A 324 -21.22 16.85 3.91
CA THR A 324 -20.59 16.41 5.14
C THR A 324 -20.61 14.90 5.20
N GLY A 325 -19.51 14.28 5.59
CA GLY A 325 -19.48 12.83 5.62
C GLY A 325 -18.25 12.23 6.30
N SER A 326 -18.30 10.93 6.42
CA SER A 326 -17.18 10.13 6.88
C SER A 326 -17.11 8.82 6.10
N VAL A 327 -15.90 8.35 5.88
CA VAL A 327 -15.61 7.05 5.26
C VAL A 327 -14.68 6.28 6.19
N LYS A 328 -14.97 5.01 6.39
CA LYS A 328 -14.05 4.07 7.00
C LYS A 328 -13.90 2.86 6.10
N THR A 329 -12.67 2.57 5.69
CA THR A 329 -12.36 1.45 4.80
C THR A 329 -11.33 0.54 5.46
N GLN A 330 -11.55 -0.76 5.37
CA GLN A 330 -10.60 -1.80 5.75
C GLN A 330 -10.32 -2.66 4.53
N THR A 331 -9.05 -2.86 4.20
CA THR A 331 -8.62 -3.69 3.07
C THR A 331 -7.69 -4.77 3.57
N HIS A 332 -7.89 -5.97 3.07
CA HIS A 332 -7.03 -7.11 3.31
C HIS A 332 -6.58 -7.68 1.97
N ILE A 333 -5.26 -7.82 1.80
CA ILE A 333 -4.63 -8.38 0.59
C ILE A 333 -3.83 -9.61 1.01
N ALA A 334 -4.06 -10.73 0.36
CA ALA A 334 -3.28 -11.96 0.60
C ALA A 334 -2.83 -12.58 -0.72
N MET A 335 -1.55 -12.93 -0.80
CA MET A 335 -1.02 -13.73 -1.91
C MET A 335 -1.52 -15.16 -1.76
N LEU A 336 -2.14 -15.68 -2.81
CA LEU A 336 -2.62 -17.05 -2.85
C LEU A 336 -1.50 -18.00 -3.27
N ALA A 337 -1.50 -19.21 -2.70
CA ALA A 337 -0.59 -20.26 -3.15
C ALA A 337 -0.78 -20.54 -4.65
N ALA A 338 0.31 -20.86 -5.33
CA ALA A 338 0.23 -21.30 -6.73
C ALA A 338 -0.75 -22.48 -6.84
N ALA A 339 -1.73 -22.37 -7.74
CA ALA A 339 -2.64 -23.47 -7.98
C ALA A 339 -1.81 -24.70 -8.40
N SER A 340 -1.97 -25.81 -7.68
CA SER A 340 -1.34 -27.05 -8.08
C SER A 340 -1.77 -27.37 -9.51
N ALA A 341 -0.82 -27.55 -10.42
CA ALA A 341 -1.15 -27.94 -11.77
C ALA A 341 -2.06 -29.16 -11.72
N PRO A 342 -3.16 -29.21 -12.49
CA PRO A 342 -3.99 -30.40 -12.54
C PRO A 342 -3.12 -31.61 -12.91
N PRO A 343 -3.32 -32.76 -12.27
CA PRO A 343 -2.54 -33.96 -12.58
C PRO A 343 -2.63 -34.21 -14.09
N SER A 344 -1.46 -34.27 -14.76
CA SER A 344 -1.40 -34.60 -16.19
C SER A 344 -2.22 -35.87 -16.44
N PRO A 345 -3.14 -35.88 -17.42
CA PRO A 345 -3.90 -37.09 -17.71
C PRO A 345 -2.89 -38.22 -18.00
N ALA A 346 -3.03 -39.29 -17.23
CA ALA A 346 -2.20 -40.49 -17.44
C ALA A 346 -2.40 -40.95 -18.89
N LYS A 347 -1.26 -41.05 -19.62
CA LYS A 347 -1.25 -41.59 -20.98
C LYS A 347 -1.49 -43.09 -20.95
#